data_72f9e93eb9072121b98ca1def91c65cf
#
_entry.id   72f9e93eb9072121b98ca1def91c65cf
#
_cell.length_a   1.000
_cell.length_b   1.000
_cell.length_c   1.000
_cell.angle_alpha   90.00
_cell.angle_beta   90.00
_cell.angle_gamma   90.00
#
_symmetry.space_group_name_H-M   'P 1'
#
loop_
_entity.id
_entity.type
_entity.pdbx_description
1 polymer ?
#
loop_
_entity_poly.entity_id
_entity_poly.type
_entity_poly.pdbx_seq_one_letter_code
_entity_poly.pdbx_strand_id
1 'polypeptide(L)'
;MAFPSTAALARRHARIRESLDTLSLDALIVTPSTNIRYLSNHAGTAGILVMTREAVHLLVDFRYHEAVRALQESPFACPQLRMWDVPASYEEALIGCLADLGVTTVGFEAAHVTVARHEWWRQTIAGRGLDITLRSTERLVEQARMIKDASEVAILRDAASRLGQVVPVVLAAVRAGTTERSIAAVIEAALREAGYERTAFDTIVASGPHSALPHYRAGTRVLAAGDLLVLDFGGVLDGYCCDLTRTVAIGPPSREARRVYEAVRDAHAAAVVAVKPGVDASAVDAAARDVLRDRGLGDAFGHGTGHGLGLDVHEEPRIGKPRADVPPVALAPGMVFTIEPGAYLPGFGGVRIEDDVLVTDTGCELLTNLPRAELIALPAS
;
A
#
# COMPACT_ATOMS: atom_id res chain seq x y z
N MET A 1 -11.79 9.03 12.47
CA MET A 1 -11.06 9.05 11.16
C MET A 1 -10.18 10.30 11.17
N ALA A 2 -8.85 10.10 11.10
CA ALA A 2 -7.91 11.20 10.98
C ALA A 2 -7.79 11.59 9.51
N PHE A 3 -7.77 12.90 9.24
CA PHE A 3 -7.57 13.44 7.89
C PHE A 3 -6.37 14.38 7.90
N PRO A 4 -5.62 14.46 6.77
CA PRO A 4 -4.65 15.51 6.55
C PRO A 4 -5.29 16.91 6.69
N SER A 5 -4.54 17.85 7.28
CA SER A 5 -5.01 19.22 7.43
C SER A 5 -5.14 19.93 6.07
N THR A 6 -5.94 21.01 6.03
CA THR A 6 -6.04 21.90 4.86
C THR A 6 -4.66 22.34 4.34
N ALA A 7 -3.70 22.62 5.24
CA ALA A 7 -2.33 23.00 4.84
C ALA A 7 -1.55 21.82 4.21
N ALA A 8 -1.77 20.59 4.65
CA ALA A 8 -1.17 19.41 4.03
C ALA A 8 -1.73 19.20 2.62
N LEU A 9 -3.05 19.29 2.45
CA LEU A 9 -3.68 19.22 1.12
C LEU A 9 -3.16 20.31 0.18
N ALA A 10 -3.00 21.55 0.67
CA ALA A 10 -2.45 22.63 -0.15
C ALA A 10 -1.05 22.33 -0.70
N ARG A 11 -0.18 21.69 0.11
CA ARG A 11 1.15 21.25 -0.35
C ARG A 11 1.07 20.12 -1.39
N ARG A 12 0.15 19.18 -1.21
CA ARG A 12 -0.09 18.11 -2.19
C ARG A 12 -0.58 18.70 -3.52
N HIS A 13 -1.51 19.66 -3.48
CA HIS A 13 -2.00 20.34 -4.66
C HIS A 13 -0.89 21.10 -5.39
N ALA A 14 0.00 21.80 -4.67
CA ALA A 14 1.11 22.50 -5.28
C ALA A 14 1.99 21.55 -6.12
N ARG A 15 2.33 20.37 -5.59
CA ARG A 15 3.12 19.36 -6.33
C ARG A 15 2.43 18.89 -7.62
N ILE A 16 1.12 18.63 -7.56
CA ILE A 16 0.39 18.21 -8.77
C ILE A 16 0.31 19.36 -9.77
N ARG A 17 0.09 20.62 -9.33
CA ARG A 17 0.06 21.80 -10.20
C ARG A 17 1.40 22.03 -10.89
N GLU A 18 2.53 21.86 -10.21
CA GLU A 18 3.87 21.90 -10.84
C GLU A 18 3.99 20.85 -11.96
N SER A 19 3.41 19.65 -11.77
CA SER A 19 3.36 18.63 -12.82
C SER A 19 2.46 19.04 -14.00
N LEU A 20 1.31 19.69 -13.73
CA LEU A 20 0.44 20.23 -14.79
C LEU A 20 1.18 21.28 -15.63
N ASP A 21 1.92 22.19 -14.99
CA ASP A 21 2.70 23.22 -15.70
C ASP A 21 3.81 22.59 -16.55
N THR A 22 4.56 21.64 -15.98
CA THR A 22 5.63 20.93 -16.69
C THR A 22 5.12 20.21 -17.93
N LEU A 23 3.94 19.60 -17.85
CA LEU A 23 3.32 18.84 -18.93
C LEU A 23 2.43 19.69 -19.83
N SER A 24 2.30 21.00 -19.57
CA SER A 24 1.40 21.91 -20.29
C SER A 24 -0.04 21.38 -20.33
N LEU A 25 -0.57 20.98 -19.17
CA LEU A 25 -1.94 20.54 -18.98
C LEU A 25 -2.76 21.65 -18.31
N ASP A 26 -4.01 21.83 -18.77
CA ASP A 26 -4.96 22.75 -18.13
C ASP A 26 -5.62 22.09 -16.91
N ALA A 27 -5.83 20.78 -16.99
CA ALA A 27 -6.45 20.01 -15.92
C ALA A 27 -5.95 18.52 -15.89
N LEU A 28 -6.16 17.87 -14.76
CA LEU A 28 -5.96 16.43 -14.58
C LEU A 28 -7.26 15.77 -14.09
N ILE A 29 -7.71 14.75 -14.80
CA ILE A 29 -8.80 13.85 -14.37
C ILE A 29 -8.22 12.78 -13.47
N VAL A 30 -8.73 12.69 -12.24
CA VAL A 30 -8.34 11.70 -11.22
C VAL A 30 -9.55 10.81 -10.92
N THR A 31 -9.37 9.51 -11.05
CA THR A 31 -10.46 8.53 -10.93
C THR A 31 -10.30 7.49 -9.83
N PRO A 32 -9.08 7.09 -9.41
CA PRO A 32 -8.92 6.18 -8.29
C PRO A 32 -9.37 6.81 -6.97
N SER A 33 -10.15 6.09 -6.19
CA SER A 33 -10.64 6.59 -4.89
C SER A 33 -9.51 6.95 -3.92
N THR A 34 -8.40 6.22 -3.96
CA THR A 34 -7.20 6.50 -3.16
C THR A 34 -6.55 7.82 -3.55
N ASN A 35 -6.44 8.13 -4.86
CA ASN A 35 -5.92 9.41 -5.35
C ASN A 35 -6.88 10.57 -5.09
N ILE A 36 -8.19 10.35 -5.25
CA ILE A 36 -9.23 11.33 -4.88
C ILE A 36 -9.13 11.65 -3.38
N ARG A 37 -9.03 10.61 -2.51
CA ARG A 37 -8.85 10.78 -1.07
C ARG A 37 -7.58 11.57 -0.74
N TYR A 38 -6.45 11.22 -1.36
CA TYR A 38 -5.17 11.91 -1.17
C TYR A 38 -5.25 13.41 -1.44
N LEU A 39 -6.02 13.80 -2.47
CA LEU A 39 -6.13 15.19 -2.92
C LEU A 39 -7.29 15.96 -2.30
N SER A 40 -8.30 15.30 -1.73
CA SER A 40 -9.51 15.99 -1.28
C SER A 40 -10.02 15.60 0.11
N ASN A 41 -9.43 14.58 0.75
CA ASN A 41 -9.96 13.94 1.95
C ASN A 41 -11.33 13.25 1.73
N HIS A 42 -11.85 13.19 0.50
CA HIS A 42 -13.09 12.48 0.21
C HIS A 42 -12.86 10.96 0.34
N ALA A 43 -13.48 10.35 1.33
CA ALA A 43 -13.37 8.91 1.63
C ALA A 43 -14.53 8.08 1.04
N GLY A 44 -15.28 8.63 0.09
CA GLY A 44 -16.37 7.92 -0.59
C GLY A 44 -15.87 6.85 -1.56
N THR A 45 -16.74 5.89 -1.86
CA THR A 45 -16.44 4.79 -2.79
C THR A 45 -16.67 5.16 -4.26
N ALA A 46 -17.18 6.36 -4.55
CA ALA A 46 -17.39 6.87 -5.90
C ALA A 46 -17.09 8.38 -5.94
N GLY A 47 -16.60 8.82 -7.09
CA GLY A 47 -16.26 10.22 -7.37
C GLY A 47 -15.35 10.32 -8.59
N ILE A 48 -15.29 11.51 -9.16
CA ILE A 48 -14.26 11.93 -10.10
C ILE A 48 -13.71 13.26 -9.59
N LEU A 49 -12.41 13.45 -9.62
CA LEU A 49 -11.80 14.73 -9.29
C LEU A 49 -11.14 15.31 -10.54
N VAL A 50 -11.40 16.57 -10.81
CA VAL A 50 -10.70 17.35 -11.85
C VAL A 50 -9.88 18.42 -11.13
N MET A 51 -8.58 18.34 -11.24
CA MET A 51 -7.67 19.34 -10.69
C MET A 51 -7.24 20.32 -11.79
N THR A 52 -7.46 21.59 -11.55
CA THR A 52 -6.95 22.70 -12.38
C THR A 52 -5.85 23.45 -11.63
N ARG A 53 -5.23 24.42 -12.30
CA ARG A 53 -4.26 25.32 -11.65
C ARG A 53 -4.85 26.10 -10.47
N GLU A 54 -6.15 26.34 -10.47
CA GLU A 54 -6.82 27.25 -9.52
C GLU A 54 -7.67 26.51 -8.48
N ALA A 55 -8.30 25.40 -8.86
CA ALA A 55 -9.32 24.75 -8.06
C ALA A 55 -9.26 23.22 -8.14
N VAL A 56 -9.93 22.60 -7.18
CA VAL A 56 -10.22 21.15 -7.15
C VAL A 56 -11.73 20.97 -7.37
N HIS A 57 -12.10 20.34 -8.45
CA HIS A 57 -13.49 20.08 -8.81
C HIS A 57 -13.79 18.62 -8.44
N LEU A 58 -14.67 18.40 -7.46
CA LEU A 58 -15.06 17.06 -7.01
C LEU A 58 -16.51 16.78 -7.48
N LEU A 59 -16.60 15.83 -8.39
CA LEU A 59 -17.87 15.35 -8.94
C LEU A 59 -18.35 14.19 -8.07
N VAL A 60 -19.49 14.35 -7.41
CA VAL A 60 -20.11 13.34 -6.54
C VAL A 60 -21.64 13.36 -6.70
N ASP A 61 -22.25 12.21 -6.52
CA ASP A 61 -23.71 12.11 -6.50
C ASP A 61 -24.28 12.41 -5.10
N PHE A 62 -25.59 12.49 -5.00
CA PHE A 62 -26.32 12.90 -3.79
C PHE A 62 -25.93 12.13 -2.52
N ARG A 63 -25.44 10.89 -2.63
CA ARG A 63 -25.05 10.05 -1.50
C ARG A 63 -23.90 10.65 -0.70
N TYR A 64 -23.09 11.50 -1.33
CA TYR A 64 -21.87 12.07 -0.74
C TYR A 64 -21.96 13.56 -0.44
N HIS A 65 -23.01 14.27 -0.86
CA HIS A 65 -23.12 15.73 -0.72
C HIS A 65 -22.97 16.19 0.72
N GLU A 66 -23.69 15.58 1.68
CA GLU A 66 -23.62 15.95 3.07
C GLU A 66 -22.24 15.69 3.69
N ALA A 67 -21.62 14.56 3.33
CA ALA A 67 -20.28 14.23 3.80
C ALA A 67 -19.22 15.22 3.28
N VAL A 68 -19.33 15.65 2.01
CA VAL A 68 -18.42 16.64 1.42
C VAL A 68 -18.65 18.01 2.06
N ARG A 69 -19.90 18.44 2.30
CA ARG A 69 -20.20 19.70 2.98
C ARG A 69 -19.64 19.72 4.41
N ALA A 70 -19.90 18.68 5.19
CA ALA A 70 -19.39 18.56 6.54
C ALA A 70 -17.86 18.58 6.58
N LEU A 71 -17.18 17.95 5.60
CA LEU A 71 -15.75 17.99 5.48
C LEU A 71 -15.24 19.41 5.17
N GLN A 72 -15.94 20.17 4.31
CA GLN A 72 -15.56 21.55 3.97
C GLN A 72 -15.77 22.53 5.14
N GLU A 73 -16.63 22.23 6.09
CA GLU A 73 -16.84 23.00 7.32
C GLU A 73 -15.86 22.61 8.45
N SER A 74 -14.99 21.62 8.21
CA SER A 74 -14.04 21.07 9.19
C SER A 74 -12.63 21.67 9.05
N PRO A 75 -11.73 21.46 10.03
CA PRO A 75 -10.30 21.80 9.91
C PRO A 75 -9.55 21.03 8.81
N PHE A 76 -10.21 20.07 8.18
CA PHE A 76 -9.68 19.18 7.13
C PHE A 76 -10.21 19.53 5.74
N ALA A 77 -10.79 20.72 5.59
CA ALA A 77 -11.36 21.19 4.34
C ALA A 77 -10.35 21.15 3.20
N CYS A 78 -10.79 20.68 2.04
CA CYS A 78 -9.97 20.71 0.82
C CYS A 78 -9.90 22.14 0.28
N PRO A 79 -8.69 22.71 0.11
CA PRO A 79 -8.55 24.07 -0.40
C PRO A 79 -9.15 24.23 -1.79
N GLN A 80 -9.89 25.32 -2.01
CA GLN A 80 -10.50 25.68 -3.31
C GLN A 80 -11.35 24.55 -3.94
N LEU A 81 -11.95 23.71 -3.12
CA LEU A 81 -12.85 22.66 -3.61
C LEU A 81 -14.15 23.26 -4.13
N ARG A 82 -14.56 22.81 -5.31
CA ARG A 82 -15.86 23.08 -5.93
C ARG A 82 -16.56 21.74 -6.13
N MET A 83 -17.68 21.55 -5.47
CA MET A 83 -18.49 20.33 -5.61
C MET A 83 -19.38 20.45 -6.83
N TRP A 84 -19.42 19.38 -7.64
CA TRP A 84 -20.28 19.23 -8.80
C TRP A 84 -21.26 18.09 -8.55
N ASP A 85 -22.53 18.33 -8.83
CA ASP A 85 -23.56 17.30 -8.72
C ASP A 85 -23.50 16.32 -9.90
N VAL A 86 -23.71 15.06 -9.62
CA VAL A 86 -23.82 13.98 -10.60
C VAL A 86 -25.24 13.43 -10.57
N PRO A 87 -26.16 13.99 -11.36
CA PRO A 87 -27.57 13.61 -11.29
C PRO A 87 -27.88 12.24 -11.91
N ALA A 88 -27.04 11.77 -12.85
CA ALA A 88 -27.28 10.51 -13.56
C ALA A 88 -25.99 9.72 -13.82
N SER A 89 -25.04 10.30 -14.54
CA SER A 89 -23.82 9.62 -14.98
C SER A 89 -22.58 10.46 -14.63
N TYR A 90 -21.59 9.83 -14.01
CA TYR A 90 -20.29 10.45 -13.75
C TYR A 90 -19.60 10.90 -15.03
N GLU A 91 -19.73 10.14 -16.10
CA GLU A 91 -19.11 10.42 -17.38
C GLU A 91 -19.71 11.69 -18.02
N GLU A 92 -21.05 11.80 -18.02
CA GLU A 92 -21.75 12.99 -18.53
C GLU A 92 -21.42 14.23 -17.69
N ALA A 93 -21.40 14.10 -16.36
CA ALA A 93 -21.05 15.18 -15.47
C ALA A 93 -19.57 15.63 -15.67
N LEU A 94 -18.66 14.69 -15.91
CA LEU A 94 -17.26 15.01 -16.21
C LEU A 94 -17.15 15.85 -17.49
N ILE A 95 -17.76 15.40 -18.60
CA ILE A 95 -17.67 16.17 -19.87
C ILE A 95 -18.34 17.54 -19.73
N GLY A 96 -19.47 17.63 -18.99
CA GLY A 96 -20.08 18.92 -18.66
C GLY A 96 -19.14 19.83 -17.88
N CYS A 97 -18.52 19.31 -16.83
CA CYS A 97 -17.55 20.04 -16.02
C CYS A 97 -16.36 20.57 -16.87
N LEU A 98 -15.77 19.70 -17.71
CA LEU A 98 -14.65 20.11 -18.57
C LEU A 98 -15.04 21.21 -19.56
N ALA A 99 -16.26 21.13 -20.13
CA ALA A 99 -16.79 22.14 -21.05
C ALA A 99 -16.99 23.48 -20.33
N ASP A 100 -17.61 23.48 -19.14
CA ASP A 100 -17.85 24.69 -18.34
C ASP A 100 -16.55 25.35 -17.84
N LEU A 101 -15.50 24.54 -17.63
CA LEU A 101 -14.17 25.06 -17.27
C LEU A 101 -13.42 25.66 -18.45
N GLY A 102 -13.80 25.38 -19.68
CA GLY A 102 -13.13 25.88 -20.89
C GLY A 102 -11.70 25.35 -21.06
N VAL A 103 -11.39 24.19 -20.49
CA VAL A 103 -10.07 23.54 -20.59
C VAL A 103 -9.90 22.87 -21.95
N THR A 104 -8.68 22.91 -22.50
CA THR A 104 -8.40 22.40 -23.85
C THR A 104 -7.44 21.19 -23.81
N THR A 105 -6.51 21.14 -22.89
CA THR A 105 -5.54 20.06 -22.76
C THR A 105 -5.69 19.39 -21.40
N VAL A 106 -6.27 18.17 -21.38
CA VAL A 106 -6.66 17.50 -20.15
C VAL A 106 -5.89 16.20 -19.99
N GLY A 107 -5.13 16.08 -18.90
CA GLY A 107 -4.45 14.86 -18.51
C GLY A 107 -5.44 13.87 -17.89
N PHE A 108 -5.15 12.58 -18.01
CA PHE A 108 -5.85 11.52 -17.29
C PHE A 108 -4.89 10.41 -16.88
N GLU A 109 -5.18 9.72 -15.77
CA GLU A 109 -4.36 8.64 -15.22
C GLU A 109 -4.51 7.36 -16.06
N ALA A 110 -3.56 7.12 -16.97
CA ALA A 110 -3.64 6.03 -17.95
C ALA A 110 -3.70 4.63 -17.32
N ALA A 111 -3.07 4.45 -16.15
CA ALA A 111 -3.07 3.17 -15.43
C ALA A 111 -4.47 2.81 -14.85
N HIS A 112 -5.39 3.78 -14.74
CA HIS A 112 -6.68 3.60 -14.05
C HIS A 112 -7.89 3.78 -14.96
N VAL A 113 -7.71 4.42 -16.10
CA VAL A 113 -8.79 4.64 -17.08
C VAL A 113 -8.83 3.49 -18.07
N THR A 114 -9.96 2.77 -18.12
CA THR A 114 -10.13 1.70 -19.09
C THR A 114 -10.20 2.23 -20.50
N VAL A 115 -9.81 1.43 -21.48
CA VAL A 115 -9.92 1.79 -22.91
C VAL A 115 -11.35 2.18 -23.28
N ALA A 116 -12.34 1.44 -22.80
CA ALA A 116 -13.75 1.73 -23.06
C ALA A 116 -14.18 3.11 -22.52
N ARG A 117 -13.70 3.47 -21.31
CA ARG A 117 -13.97 4.76 -20.68
C ARG A 117 -13.34 5.90 -21.45
N HIS A 118 -12.07 5.77 -21.80
CA HIS A 118 -11.35 6.75 -22.61
C HIS A 118 -11.99 6.96 -23.98
N GLU A 119 -12.38 5.88 -24.66
CA GLU A 119 -13.02 5.95 -25.98
C GLU A 119 -14.39 6.63 -25.89
N TRP A 120 -15.16 6.37 -24.84
CA TRP A 120 -16.43 7.03 -24.60
C TRP A 120 -16.24 8.56 -24.40
N TRP A 121 -15.23 8.97 -23.60
CA TRP A 121 -14.89 10.37 -23.42
C TRP A 121 -14.53 11.04 -24.75
N ARG A 122 -13.66 10.40 -25.52
CA ARG A 122 -13.20 10.92 -26.80
C ARG A 122 -14.36 11.12 -27.79
N GLN A 123 -15.25 10.13 -27.90
CA GLN A 123 -16.43 10.20 -28.80
C GLN A 123 -17.41 11.28 -28.33
N THR A 124 -17.66 11.41 -27.04
CA THR A 124 -18.59 12.39 -26.50
C THR A 124 -18.06 13.82 -26.66
N ILE A 125 -16.77 14.05 -26.41
CA ILE A 125 -16.08 15.32 -26.65
C ILE A 125 -16.24 15.72 -28.12
N ALA A 126 -15.90 14.83 -29.04
CA ALA A 126 -16.02 15.08 -30.48
C ALA A 126 -17.49 15.31 -30.91
N GLY A 127 -18.42 14.50 -30.43
CA GLY A 127 -19.86 14.61 -30.75
C GLY A 127 -20.51 15.91 -30.23
N ARG A 128 -19.96 16.51 -29.17
CA ARG A 128 -20.37 17.83 -28.64
C ARG A 128 -19.63 19.00 -29.27
N GLY A 129 -18.67 18.76 -30.17
CA GLY A 129 -17.85 19.80 -30.80
C GLY A 129 -16.95 20.55 -29.83
N LEU A 130 -16.54 19.91 -28.74
CA LEU A 130 -15.63 20.51 -27.73
C LEU A 130 -14.18 20.42 -28.20
N ASP A 131 -13.43 21.51 -28.05
CA ASP A 131 -12.00 21.56 -28.36
C ASP A 131 -11.18 21.09 -27.14
N ILE A 132 -11.29 19.79 -26.83
CA ILE A 132 -10.58 19.16 -25.70
C ILE A 132 -9.73 18.02 -26.23
N THR A 133 -8.42 18.08 -25.95
CA THR A 133 -7.45 17.02 -26.20
C THR A 133 -7.16 16.26 -24.91
N LEU A 134 -7.41 14.95 -24.90
CA LEU A 134 -7.07 14.07 -23.81
C LEU A 134 -5.63 13.57 -23.94
N ARG A 135 -4.83 13.70 -22.89
CA ARG A 135 -3.43 13.26 -22.83
C ARG A 135 -3.23 12.26 -21.70
N SER A 136 -2.70 11.08 -22.03
CA SER A 136 -2.32 10.12 -21.01
C SER A 136 -1.21 10.66 -20.11
N THR A 137 -1.36 10.48 -18.80
CA THR A 137 -0.31 10.75 -17.81
C THR A 137 -0.01 9.48 -17.03
N GLU A 138 1.21 9.37 -16.54
CA GLU A 138 1.64 8.22 -15.77
C GLU A 138 2.06 8.64 -14.36
N ARG A 139 1.41 8.05 -13.36
CA ARG A 139 1.80 8.08 -11.94
C ARG A 139 2.03 9.48 -11.33
N LEU A 140 1.34 10.53 -11.78
CA LEU A 140 1.53 11.87 -11.23
C LEU A 140 1.15 11.95 -9.75
N VAL A 141 0.01 11.38 -9.40
CA VAL A 141 -0.47 11.38 -8.01
C VAL A 141 0.29 10.34 -7.19
N GLU A 142 0.57 9.16 -7.75
CA GLU A 142 1.33 8.10 -7.08
C GLU A 142 2.76 8.55 -6.75
N GLN A 143 3.42 9.31 -7.61
CA GLN A 143 4.74 9.91 -7.31
C GLN A 143 4.67 10.91 -6.16
N ALA A 144 3.60 11.71 -6.07
CA ALA A 144 3.40 12.62 -4.95
C ALA A 144 3.12 11.85 -3.64
N ARG A 145 2.40 10.72 -3.70
CA ARG A 145 2.08 9.82 -2.57
C ARG A 145 3.31 9.05 -2.05
N MET A 146 4.35 8.90 -2.87
CA MET A 146 5.57 8.18 -2.48
C MET A 146 6.24 8.80 -1.24
N ILE A 147 6.26 10.13 -1.14
CA ILE A 147 6.82 10.86 0.01
C ILE A 147 5.69 11.23 0.96
N LYS A 148 5.58 10.52 2.06
CA LYS A 148 4.57 10.72 3.09
C LYS A 148 4.82 12.01 3.87
N ASP A 149 3.78 12.79 4.07
CA ASP A 149 3.84 13.94 4.96
C ASP A 149 3.73 13.53 6.44
N ALA A 150 3.92 14.48 7.36
CA ALA A 150 3.91 14.20 8.78
C ALA A 150 2.58 13.60 9.29
N SER A 151 1.45 13.97 8.67
CA SER A 151 0.13 13.44 9.05
C SER A 151 -0.04 11.99 8.59
N GLU A 152 0.46 11.65 7.39
CA GLU A 152 0.47 10.28 6.87
C GLU A 152 1.36 9.38 7.71
N VAL A 153 2.57 9.85 8.04
CA VAL A 153 3.51 9.12 8.91
C VAL A 153 2.91 8.88 10.30
N ALA A 154 2.19 9.84 10.86
CA ALA A 154 1.55 9.67 12.17
C ALA A 154 0.47 8.56 12.13
N ILE A 155 -0.34 8.49 11.07
CA ILE A 155 -1.33 7.42 10.89
C ILE A 155 -0.65 6.06 10.72
N LEU A 156 0.40 5.98 9.90
CA LEU A 156 1.14 4.73 9.67
C LEU A 156 1.82 4.22 10.96
N ARG A 157 2.36 5.12 11.80
CA ARG A 157 2.90 4.74 13.12
C ARG A 157 1.81 4.23 14.07
N ASP A 158 0.63 4.86 14.10
CA ASP A 158 -0.50 4.38 14.92
C ASP A 158 -0.97 3.01 14.42
N ALA A 159 -1.11 2.84 13.09
CA ALA A 159 -1.44 1.54 12.50
C ALA A 159 -0.42 0.46 12.91
N ALA A 160 0.87 0.69 12.69
CA ALA A 160 1.91 -0.26 13.07
C ALA A 160 1.92 -0.58 14.59
N SER A 161 1.69 0.42 15.44
CA SER A 161 1.60 0.23 16.90
C SER A 161 0.43 -0.69 17.29
N ARG A 162 -0.71 -0.55 16.61
CA ARG A 162 -1.89 -1.40 16.84
C ARG A 162 -1.65 -2.84 16.37
N LEU A 163 -0.89 -3.09 15.29
CA LEU A 163 -0.46 -4.43 14.91
C LEU A 163 0.33 -5.10 16.04
N GLY A 164 1.15 -4.33 16.76
CA GLY A 164 1.84 -4.81 17.95
C GLY A 164 0.92 -5.38 19.04
N GLN A 165 -0.33 -4.91 19.12
CA GLN A 165 -1.35 -5.43 20.04
C GLN A 165 -2.09 -6.65 19.47
N VAL A 166 -2.21 -6.76 18.16
CA VAL A 166 -2.86 -7.88 17.47
C VAL A 166 -2.01 -9.14 17.54
N VAL A 167 -0.70 -9.04 17.34
CA VAL A 167 0.22 -10.19 17.27
C VAL A 167 0.12 -11.12 18.49
N PRO A 168 0.16 -10.66 19.75
CA PRO A 168 0.03 -11.53 20.91
C PRO A 168 -1.30 -12.31 20.93
N VAL A 169 -2.40 -11.70 20.50
CA VAL A 169 -3.73 -12.34 20.42
C VAL A 169 -3.70 -13.49 19.41
N VAL A 170 -3.09 -13.23 18.24
CA VAL A 170 -2.94 -14.23 17.18
C VAL A 170 -2.07 -15.38 17.63
N LEU A 171 -0.90 -15.10 18.21
CA LEU A 171 0.03 -16.14 18.67
C LEU A 171 -0.60 -17.02 19.77
N ALA A 172 -1.41 -16.45 20.66
CA ALA A 172 -2.13 -17.20 21.70
C ALA A 172 -3.20 -18.15 21.13
N ALA A 173 -3.73 -17.87 19.95
CA ALA A 173 -4.72 -18.72 19.29
C ALA A 173 -4.10 -19.86 18.45
N VAL A 174 -2.82 -19.74 18.09
CA VAL A 174 -2.12 -20.74 17.27
C VAL A 174 -1.76 -21.96 18.10
N ARG A 175 -2.32 -23.12 17.73
CA ARG A 175 -2.00 -24.44 18.32
C ARG A 175 -2.26 -25.55 17.32
N ALA A 176 -1.62 -26.69 17.50
CA ALA A 176 -1.91 -27.85 16.70
C ALA A 176 -3.40 -28.26 16.84
N GLY A 177 -3.98 -28.80 15.79
CA GLY A 177 -5.40 -29.15 15.74
C GLY A 177 -6.33 -28.01 15.26
N THR A 178 -5.88 -26.74 15.22
CA THR A 178 -6.64 -25.64 14.58
C THR A 178 -6.41 -25.64 13.07
N THR A 179 -7.32 -25.05 12.31
CA THR A 179 -7.16 -24.89 10.85
C THR A 179 -6.56 -23.55 10.51
N GLU A 180 -5.88 -23.45 9.35
CA GLU A 180 -5.36 -22.18 8.81
C GLU A 180 -6.49 -21.12 8.73
N ARG A 181 -7.67 -21.51 8.23
CA ARG A 181 -8.85 -20.63 8.14
C ARG A 181 -9.33 -20.13 9.50
N SER A 182 -9.26 -20.97 10.53
CA SER A 182 -9.66 -20.54 11.88
C SER A 182 -8.71 -19.48 12.44
N ILE A 183 -7.41 -19.60 12.17
CA ILE A 183 -6.43 -18.60 12.58
C ILE A 183 -6.62 -17.30 11.77
N ALA A 184 -6.88 -17.37 10.46
CA ALA A 184 -7.20 -16.20 9.66
C ALA A 184 -8.41 -15.43 10.23
N ALA A 185 -9.47 -16.13 10.61
CA ALA A 185 -10.64 -15.50 11.24
C ALA A 185 -10.30 -14.81 12.58
N VAL A 186 -9.40 -15.39 13.39
CA VAL A 186 -8.91 -14.75 14.62
C VAL A 186 -8.14 -13.46 14.30
N ILE A 187 -7.27 -13.49 13.29
CA ILE A 187 -6.51 -12.30 12.85
C ILE A 187 -7.48 -11.19 12.44
N GLU A 188 -8.45 -11.49 11.58
CA GLU A 188 -9.41 -10.50 11.08
C GLU A 188 -10.28 -9.91 12.20
N ALA A 189 -10.70 -10.72 13.16
CA ALA A 189 -11.42 -10.25 14.34
C ALA A 189 -10.54 -9.34 15.21
N ALA A 190 -9.30 -9.74 15.49
CA ALA A 190 -8.36 -8.97 16.29
C ALA A 190 -8.00 -7.62 15.63
N LEU A 191 -7.87 -7.57 14.30
CA LEU A 191 -7.68 -6.32 13.55
C LEU A 191 -8.88 -5.37 13.76
N ARG A 192 -10.11 -5.87 13.66
CA ARG A 192 -11.31 -5.05 13.90
C ARG A 192 -11.39 -4.54 15.33
N GLU A 193 -11.08 -5.37 16.32
CA GLU A 193 -11.05 -4.98 17.73
C GLU A 193 -9.97 -3.93 18.01
N ALA A 194 -8.84 -3.99 17.32
CA ALA A 194 -7.79 -2.98 17.38
C ALA A 194 -8.15 -1.67 16.66
N GLY A 195 -9.34 -1.59 16.03
CA GLY A 195 -9.88 -0.38 15.41
C GLY A 195 -9.56 -0.19 13.94
N TYR A 196 -9.08 -1.23 13.25
CA TYR A 196 -8.92 -1.17 11.79
C TYR A 196 -10.26 -1.22 11.06
N GLU A 197 -10.37 -0.48 9.97
CA GLU A 197 -11.55 -0.40 9.12
C GLU A 197 -11.84 -1.73 8.40
N ARG A 198 -10.78 -2.40 7.96
CA ARG A 198 -10.78 -3.68 7.24
C ARG A 198 -9.37 -4.26 7.20
N THR A 199 -9.23 -5.48 6.71
CA THR A 199 -7.93 -6.02 6.29
C THR A 199 -7.38 -5.22 5.11
N ALA A 200 -6.05 -5.07 5.03
CA ALA A 200 -5.39 -4.40 3.89
C ALA A 200 -5.39 -5.30 2.64
N PHE A 201 -5.32 -6.61 2.85
CA PHE A 201 -5.34 -7.66 1.84
C PHE A 201 -5.93 -8.97 2.42
N ASP A 202 -6.04 -10.02 1.60
CA ASP A 202 -6.48 -11.34 2.04
C ASP A 202 -5.44 -11.93 3.02
N THR A 203 -5.82 -12.14 4.26
CA THR A 203 -4.94 -12.68 5.32
C THR A 203 -4.32 -14.02 4.92
N ILE A 204 -2.98 -14.11 4.98
CA ILE A 204 -2.24 -15.33 4.70
C ILE A 204 -1.94 -16.07 6.00
N VAL A 205 -2.39 -17.32 6.09
CA VAL A 205 -2.02 -18.28 7.14
C VAL A 205 -1.61 -19.56 6.44
N ALA A 206 -0.31 -19.77 6.29
CA ALA A 206 0.26 -20.85 5.50
C ALA A 206 1.11 -21.76 6.37
N SER A 207 0.68 -23.03 6.55
CA SER A 207 1.30 -23.98 7.46
C SER A 207 2.00 -25.13 6.76
N GLY A 208 3.11 -25.61 7.33
CA GLY A 208 3.90 -26.71 6.79
C GLY A 208 4.25 -26.53 5.32
N PRO A 209 3.94 -27.46 4.40
CA PRO A 209 4.24 -27.31 2.98
C PRO A 209 3.58 -26.08 2.32
N HIS A 210 2.44 -25.61 2.83
CA HIS A 210 1.78 -24.41 2.31
C HIS A 210 2.59 -23.13 2.57
N SER A 211 3.42 -23.09 3.60
CA SER A 211 4.29 -21.95 3.88
C SER A 211 5.34 -21.71 2.78
N ALA A 212 5.57 -22.69 1.90
CA ALA A 212 6.39 -22.52 0.70
C ALA A 212 5.65 -21.82 -0.46
N LEU A 213 4.39 -21.39 -0.27
CA LEU A 213 3.58 -20.69 -1.26
C LEU A 213 3.40 -19.23 -0.82
N PRO A 214 4.12 -18.26 -1.43
CA PRO A 214 4.13 -16.86 -0.95
C PRO A 214 2.75 -16.20 -0.85
N HIS A 215 1.85 -16.50 -1.79
CA HIS A 215 0.48 -15.94 -1.85
C HIS A 215 -0.59 -17.02 -1.58
N TYR A 216 -0.37 -17.81 -0.54
CA TYR A 216 -1.30 -18.88 -0.17
C TYR A 216 -2.59 -18.31 0.44
N ARG A 217 -3.72 -18.91 0.13
CA ARG A 217 -5.00 -18.60 0.78
C ARG A 217 -5.31 -19.59 1.88
N ALA A 218 -5.56 -19.08 3.09
CA ALA A 218 -5.85 -19.88 4.27
C ALA A 218 -6.97 -20.91 4.04
N GLY A 219 -6.63 -22.21 4.18
CA GLY A 219 -7.48 -23.33 3.85
C GLY A 219 -7.99 -24.10 5.08
N THR A 220 -8.39 -25.34 4.83
CA THR A 220 -8.87 -26.27 5.86
C THR A 220 -7.77 -27.18 6.42
N ARG A 221 -6.50 -26.98 5.98
CA ARG A 221 -5.38 -27.73 6.56
C ARG A 221 -5.31 -27.49 8.05
N VAL A 222 -5.16 -28.58 8.79
CA VAL A 222 -4.99 -28.58 10.23
C VAL A 222 -3.51 -28.40 10.56
N LEU A 223 -3.20 -27.46 11.44
CA LEU A 223 -1.85 -27.20 11.94
C LEU A 223 -1.33 -28.42 12.70
N ALA A 224 -0.11 -28.84 12.42
CA ALA A 224 0.53 -29.99 13.01
C ALA A 224 1.86 -29.63 13.69
N ALA A 225 2.25 -30.43 14.67
CA ALA A 225 3.57 -30.33 15.28
C ALA A 225 4.68 -30.48 14.22
N GLY A 226 5.68 -29.60 14.25
CA GLY A 226 6.76 -29.52 13.28
C GLY A 226 6.50 -28.59 12.12
N ASP A 227 5.28 -28.06 11.95
CA ASP A 227 5.00 -27.06 10.92
C ASP A 227 5.74 -25.76 11.16
N LEU A 228 6.28 -25.17 10.09
CA LEU A 228 6.46 -23.73 9.99
C LEU A 228 5.11 -23.10 9.64
N LEU A 229 4.81 -21.96 10.23
CA LEU A 229 3.58 -21.21 9.99
C LEU A 229 3.92 -19.78 9.64
N VAL A 230 3.66 -19.40 8.39
CA VAL A 230 3.72 -17.99 7.93
C VAL A 230 2.38 -17.35 8.25
N LEU A 231 2.42 -16.26 9.00
CA LEU A 231 1.32 -15.38 9.35
C LEU A 231 1.60 -14.02 8.74
N ASP A 232 0.85 -13.68 7.69
CA ASP A 232 1.02 -12.44 6.95
C ASP A 232 -0.33 -11.72 6.88
N PHE A 233 -0.38 -10.54 7.47
CA PHE A 233 -1.60 -9.79 7.65
C PHE A 233 -1.34 -8.31 7.90
N GLY A 234 -2.29 -7.50 7.48
CA GLY A 234 -2.28 -6.08 7.66
C GLY A 234 -3.68 -5.50 7.76
N GLY A 235 -3.78 -4.28 8.19
CA GLY A 235 -5.05 -3.58 8.34
C GLY A 235 -5.02 -2.19 7.73
N VAL A 236 -6.22 -1.65 7.48
CA VAL A 236 -6.41 -0.27 7.03
C VAL A 236 -6.89 0.56 8.21
N LEU A 237 -6.11 1.58 8.57
CA LEU A 237 -6.44 2.56 9.60
C LEU A 237 -6.49 3.95 8.99
N ASP A 238 -7.61 4.65 9.14
CA ASP A 238 -7.81 5.97 8.54
C ASP A 238 -7.41 6.01 7.05
N GLY A 239 -7.70 4.91 6.33
CA GLY A 239 -7.42 4.69 4.91
C GLY A 239 -6.00 4.26 4.57
N TYR A 240 -5.07 4.26 5.51
CA TYR A 240 -3.68 3.84 5.29
C TYR A 240 -3.49 2.37 5.64
N CYS A 241 -2.78 1.66 4.78
CA CYS A 241 -2.43 0.26 4.98
C CYS A 241 -1.21 0.13 5.88
N CYS A 242 -1.16 -0.92 6.68
CA CYS A 242 0.05 -1.45 7.29
C CYS A 242 0.15 -2.94 6.98
N ASP A 243 1.37 -3.46 7.06
CA ASP A 243 1.71 -4.81 6.64
C ASP A 243 2.67 -5.48 7.62
N LEU A 244 2.51 -6.78 7.83
CA LEU A 244 3.37 -7.53 8.74
C LEU A 244 3.38 -9.01 8.43
N THR A 245 4.56 -9.59 8.26
CA THR A 245 4.73 -11.04 8.25
C THR A 245 5.59 -11.51 9.41
N ARG A 246 5.14 -12.56 10.09
CA ARG A 246 5.96 -13.35 11.01
C ARG A 246 5.83 -14.82 10.70
N THR A 247 6.96 -15.54 10.81
CA THR A 247 6.98 -17.02 10.76
C THR A 247 7.23 -17.56 12.15
N VAL A 248 6.43 -18.53 12.54
CA VAL A 248 6.55 -19.26 13.82
C VAL A 248 6.62 -20.76 13.57
N ALA A 249 7.03 -21.54 14.55
CA ALA A 249 7.01 -23.01 14.51
C ALA A 249 5.98 -23.57 15.48
N ILE A 250 5.33 -24.66 15.13
CA ILE A 250 4.44 -25.41 16.02
C ILE A 250 5.22 -26.56 16.66
N GLY A 251 5.47 -26.45 17.97
CA GLY A 251 6.41 -27.33 18.67
C GLY A 251 7.87 -26.97 18.37
N PRO A 252 8.81 -27.82 18.80
CA PRO A 252 10.24 -27.57 18.58
C PRO A 252 10.60 -27.58 17.10
N PRO A 253 11.18 -26.48 16.57
CA PRO A 253 11.57 -26.41 15.16
C PRO A 253 12.76 -27.33 14.86
N SER A 254 12.76 -27.90 13.65
CA SER A 254 13.87 -28.71 13.15
C SER A 254 15.13 -27.83 12.98
N ARG A 255 16.31 -28.50 12.85
CA ARG A 255 17.56 -27.82 12.55
C ARG A 255 17.48 -27.03 11.23
N GLU A 256 16.81 -27.60 10.23
CA GLU A 256 16.64 -26.97 8.93
C GLU A 256 15.71 -25.74 9.01
N ALA A 257 14.60 -25.82 9.75
CA ALA A 257 13.71 -24.70 9.99
C ALA A 257 14.45 -23.50 10.63
N ARG A 258 15.30 -23.77 11.64
CA ARG A 258 16.12 -22.74 12.26
C ARG A 258 17.11 -22.14 11.27
N ARG A 259 17.79 -22.96 10.46
CA ARG A 259 18.75 -22.52 9.44
C ARG A 259 18.10 -21.56 8.43
N VAL A 260 16.93 -21.93 7.93
CA VAL A 260 16.18 -21.10 6.97
C VAL A 260 15.71 -19.79 7.63
N TYR A 261 15.16 -19.88 8.85
CA TYR A 261 14.72 -18.68 9.58
C TYR A 261 15.86 -17.71 9.84
N GLU A 262 17.02 -18.20 10.33
CA GLU A 262 18.19 -17.37 10.59
C GLU A 262 18.71 -16.71 9.31
N ALA A 263 18.69 -17.40 8.17
CA ALA A 263 19.10 -16.82 6.90
C ALA A 263 18.16 -15.68 6.46
N VAL A 264 16.84 -15.85 6.60
CA VAL A 264 15.85 -14.83 6.26
C VAL A 264 15.92 -13.65 7.23
N ARG A 265 16.09 -13.91 8.52
CA ARG A 265 16.32 -12.87 9.55
C ARG A 265 17.55 -12.02 9.22
N ASP A 266 18.66 -12.67 8.88
CA ASP A 266 19.92 -11.98 8.56
C ASP A 266 19.77 -11.18 7.25
N ALA A 267 19.02 -11.69 6.26
CA ALA A 267 18.69 -10.98 5.03
C ALA A 267 17.82 -9.74 5.31
N HIS A 268 16.80 -9.88 6.16
CA HIS A 268 15.98 -8.76 6.62
C HIS A 268 16.84 -7.69 7.30
N ALA A 269 17.71 -8.07 8.23
CA ALA A 269 18.59 -7.16 8.93
C ALA A 269 19.55 -6.43 7.97
N ALA A 270 20.11 -7.13 6.98
CA ALA A 270 20.98 -6.53 5.97
C ALA A 270 20.22 -5.51 5.09
N ALA A 271 18.99 -5.82 4.68
CA ALA A 271 18.14 -4.89 3.94
C ALA A 271 17.84 -3.64 4.75
N VAL A 272 17.45 -3.77 6.03
CA VAL A 272 17.17 -2.63 6.92
C VAL A 272 18.42 -1.72 7.06
N VAL A 273 19.61 -2.28 7.23
CA VAL A 273 20.87 -1.51 7.33
C VAL A 273 21.19 -0.78 6.03
N ALA A 274 20.79 -1.33 4.88
CA ALA A 274 21.01 -0.72 3.58
C ALA A 274 20.09 0.50 3.32
N VAL A 275 18.98 0.64 4.06
CA VAL A 275 18.05 1.77 3.88
C VAL A 275 18.68 3.06 4.36
N LYS A 276 18.99 3.96 3.43
CA LYS A 276 19.48 5.31 3.71
C LYS A 276 19.03 6.28 2.63
N PRO A 277 18.85 7.57 2.94
CA PRO A 277 18.58 8.58 1.91
C PRO A 277 19.65 8.56 0.81
N GLY A 278 19.20 8.68 -0.45
CA GLY A 278 20.06 8.69 -1.63
C GLY A 278 20.50 7.32 -2.14
N VAL A 279 20.27 6.24 -1.38
CA VAL A 279 20.55 4.87 -1.83
C VAL A 279 19.48 4.45 -2.86
N ASP A 280 19.88 3.75 -3.90
CA ASP A 280 18.94 3.17 -4.87
C ASP A 280 18.10 2.06 -4.20
N ALA A 281 16.79 2.05 -4.44
CA ALA A 281 15.87 1.05 -3.89
C ALA A 281 16.30 -0.40 -4.22
N SER A 282 16.91 -0.62 -5.38
CA SER A 282 17.43 -1.93 -5.79
C SER A 282 18.64 -2.40 -4.97
N ALA A 283 19.40 -1.48 -4.37
CA ALA A 283 20.52 -1.84 -3.50
C ALA A 283 20.03 -2.45 -2.16
N VAL A 284 18.84 -2.05 -1.69
CA VAL A 284 18.20 -2.68 -0.52
C VAL A 284 17.81 -4.12 -0.82
N ASP A 285 17.24 -4.37 -2.02
CA ASP A 285 16.93 -5.72 -2.48
C ASP A 285 18.19 -6.57 -2.66
N ALA A 286 19.25 -5.99 -3.23
CA ALA A 286 20.53 -6.68 -3.40
C ALA A 286 21.13 -7.12 -2.04
N ALA A 287 21.06 -6.28 -1.02
CA ALA A 287 21.56 -6.61 0.31
C ALA A 287 20.89 -7.85 0.91
N ALA A 288 19.55 -7.97 0.78
CA ALA A 288 18.84 -9.16 1.23
C ALA A 288 19.21 -10.40 0.40
N ARG A 289 19.23 -10.28 -0.93
CA ARG A 289 19.54 -11.39 -1.85
C ARG A 289 20.92 -11.92 -1.68
N ASP A 290 21.92 -11.06 -1.44
CA ASP A 290 23.29 -11.48 -1.24
C ASP A 290 23.42 -12.35 -0.01
N VAL A 291 22.80 -12.01 1.10
CA VAL A 291 22.76 -12.86 2.30
C VAL A 291 22.12 -14.22 2.02
N LEU A 292 20.97 -14.23 1.36
CA LEU A 292 20.28 -15.51 1.04
C LEU A 292 21.10 -16.37 0.08
N ARG A 293 21.76 -15.76 -0.92
CA ARG A 293 22.66 -16.47 -1.84
C ARG A 293 23.85 -17.08 -1.09
N ASP A 294 24.50 -16.33 -0.23
CA ASP A 294 25.66 -16.78 0.56
C ASP A 294 25.30 -17.91 1.54
N ARG A 295 24.01 -17.98 1.95
CA ARG A 295 23.45 -19.06 2.78
C ARG A 295 22.90 -20.22 1.95
N GLY A 296 23.10 -20.24 0.61
CA GLY A 296 22.63 -21.29 -0.30
C GLY A 296 21.11 -21.31 -0.50
N LEU A 297 20.43 -20.16 -0.30
CA LEU A 297 18.98 -20.00 -0.44
C LEU A 297 18.60 -18.97 -1.54
N GLY A 298 19.54 -18.60 -2.41
CA GLY A 298 19.31 -17.58 -3.45
C GLY A 298 18.15 -17.95 -4.40
N ASP A 299 18.05 -19.21 -4.81
CA ASP A 299 16.98 -19.69 -5.69
C ASP A 299 15.62 -19.85 -4.97
N ALA A 300 15.63 -19.86 -3.64
CA ALA A 300 14.42 -19.94 -2.82
C ALA A 300 13.74 -18.58 -2.62
N PHE A 301 14.35 -17.47 -3.06
CA PHE A 301 13.83 -16.11 -2.96
C PHE A 301 13.41 -15.53 -4.31
N GLY A 302 12.14 -15.70 -4.67
CA GLY A 302 11.59 -15.43 -6.01
C GLY A 302 10.97 -14.05 -6.22
N HIS A 303 10.65 -13.27 -5.18
CA HIS A 303 9.97 -11.96 -5.29
C HIS A 303 10.87 -10.77 -4.95
N GLY A 304 10.37 -9.55 -4.98
CA GLY A 304 11.06 -8.35 -4.51
C GLY A 304 11.22 -8.35 -2.99
N THR A 305 12.19 -7.61 -2.47
CA THR A 305 12.39 -7.47 -1.02
C THR A 305 11.30 -6.62 -0.38
N GLY A 306 10.48 -5.90 -1.17
CA GLY A 306 9.38 -5.12 -0.65
C GLY A 306 8.73 -4.19 -1.67
N HIS A 307 7.76 -3.45 -1.18
CA HIS A 307 6.96 -2.48 -1.95
C HIS A 307 6.60 -1.26 -1.09
N GLY A 308 6.34 -0.14 -1.75
CA GLY A 308 5.77 1.04 -1.10
C GLY A 308 4.41 0.72 -0.47
N LEU A 309 4.07 1.46 0.55
CA LEU A 309 2.88 1.26 1.37
C LEU A 309 2.27 2.61 1.73
N GLY A 310 0.96 2.71 1.76
CA GLY A 310 0.24 3.95 2.08
C GLY A 310 -1.27 3.80 1.96
N LEU A 311 -1.90 4.60 1.10
CA LEU A 311 -3.34 4.47 0.82
C LEU A 311 -3.68 3.20 0.04
N ASP A 312 -2.75 2.66 -0.73
CA ASP A 312 -2.81 1.32 -1.28
C ASP A 312 -1.77 0.43 -0.59
N VAL A 313 -2.04 -0.87 -0.50
CA VAL A 313 -1.09 -1.83 0.09
C VAL A 313 0.18 -1.93 -0.75
N HIS A 314 0.06 -1.86 -2.07
CA HIS A 314 1.19 -1.84 -3.00
C HIS A 314 1.30 -0.48 -3.68
N GLU A 315 2.32 0.28 -3.34
CA GLU A 315 2.67 1.57 -3.93
C GLU A 315 4.13 1.60 -4.40
N GLU A 316 4.57 2.74 -4.94
CA GLU A 316 5.99 3.03 -5.11
C GLU A 316 6.60 3.53 -3.76
N PRO A 317 7.91 3.30 -3.52
CA PRO A 317 8.86 2.66 -4.42
C PRO A 317 8.79 1.12 -4.35
N ARG A 318 9.09 0.47 -5.45
CA ARG A 318 9.32 -0.97 -5.46
C ARG A 318 10.75 -1.26 -4.96
N ILE A 319 10.88 -2.15 -3.98
CA ILE A 319 12.16 -2.65 -3.47
C ILE A 319 12.44 -4.00 -4.11
N GLY A 320 13.16 -4.01 -5.22
CA GLY A 320 13.37 -5.22 -6.02
C GLY A 320 14.50 -5.08 -7.02
N LYS A 321 14.76 -6.15 -7.79
CA LYS A 321 15.79 -6.15 -8.84
C LYS A 321 15.58 -4.99 -9.82
N PRO A 322 16.67 -4.38 -10.33
CA PRO A 322 16.57 -3.36 -11.37
C PRO A 322 15.79 -3.88 -12.58
N ARG A 323 15.02 -3.00 -13.19
CA ARG A 323 14.30 -3.26 -14.44
C ARG A 323 14.78 -2.29 -15.51
N ALA A 324 14.99 -2.78 -16.72
CA ALA A 324 15.50 -1.95 -17.82
C ALA A 324 14.51 -0.85 -18.27
N ASP A 325 13.21 -1.08 -18.04
CA ASP A 325 12.09 -0.21 -18.43
C ASP A 325 11.67 0.77 -17.34
N VAL A 326 12.30 0.72 -16.15
CA VAL A 326 11.94 1.57 -15.00
C VAL A 326 13.18 2.31 -14.51
N PRO A 327 13.15 3.65 -14.42
CA PRO A 327 14.25 4.41 -13.85
C PRO A 327 14.55 3.98 -12.41
N PRO A 328 15.82 4.06 -11.99
CA PRO A 328 16.19 3.82 -10.60
C PRO A 328 15.53 4.86 -9.67
N VAL A 329 15.14 4.41 -8.47
CA VAL A 329 14.53 5.27 -7.48
C VAL A 329 15.48 5.44 -6.30
N ALA A 330 16.00 6.65 -6.11
CA ALA A 330 16.76 7.01 -4.93
C ALA A 330 15.82 7.18 -3.74
N LEU A 331 16.10 6.48 -2.65
CA LEU A 331 15.32 6.59 -1.42
C LEU A 331 15.41 8.01 -0.84
N ALA A 332 14.29 8.52 -0.37
CA ALA A 332 14.18 9.85 0.21
C ALA A 332 13.44 9.81 1.55
N PRO A 333 13.75 10.73 2.48
CA PRO A 333 13.01 10.86 3.74
C PRO A 333 11.51 10.99 3.50
N GLY A 334 10.71 10.28 4.29
CA GLY A 334 9.26 10.20 4.15
C GLY A 334 8.77 9.06 3.25
N MET A 335 9.63 8.34 2.54
CA MET A 335 9.22 7.10 1.88
C MET A 335 8.91 6.02 2.92
N VAL A 336 7.81 5.28 2.72
CA VAL A 336 7.43 4.12 3.53
C VAL A 336 7.23 2.92 2.62
N PHE A 337 7.85 1.80 2.99
CA PHE A 337 7.79 0.55 2.23
C PHE A 337 8.04 -0.66 3.14
N THR A 338 7.69 -1.86 2.66
CA THR A 338 7.95 -3.11 3.36
C THR A 338 9.39 -3.61 3.12
N ILE A 339 9.94 -4.33 4.09
CA ILE A 339 11.12 -5.17 3.93
C ILE A 339 10.70 -6.59 4.34
N GLU A 340 10.55 -7.47 3.34
CA GLU A 340 9.89 -8.77 3.48
C GLU A 340 10.67 -9.92 2.80
N PRO A 341 11.98 -10.06 2.97
CA PRO A 341 12.66 -11.19 2.34
C PRO A 341 12.08 -12.52 2.83
N GLY A 342 12.04 -13.51 1.92
CA GLY A 342 11.55 -14.83 2.21
C GLY A 342 12.36 -15.93 1.52
N ALA A 343 12.29 -17.13 2.05
CA ALA A 343 12.84 -18.34 1.43
C ALA A 343 11.80 -19.45 1.43
N TYR A 344 11.48 -19.98 0.25
CA TYR A 344 10.39 -20.91 0.02
C TYR A 344 10.96 -22.20 -0.59
N LEU A 345 10.84 -23.31 0.15
CA LEU A 345 11.42 -24.61 -0.19
C LEU A 345 10.29 -25.61 -0.44
N PRO A 346 9.97 -25.93 -1.72
CA PRO A 346 8.90 -26.87 -2.05
C PRO A 346 9.06 -28.21 -1.33
N GLY A 347 7.97 -28.68 -0.72
CA GLY A 347 7.94 -29.93 0.04
C GLY A 347 8.44 -29.83 1.49
N PHE A 348 9.12 -28.71 1.85
CA PHE A 348 9.57 -28.45 3.21
C PHE A 348 8.73 -27.40 3.91
N GLY A 349 8.70 -26.18 3.36
CA GLY A 349 8.02 -25.02 3.92
C GLY A 349 8.76 -23.74 3.56
N GLY A 350 8.29 -22.61 4.10
CA GLY A 350 8.85 -21.29 3.85
C GLY A 350 8.91 -20.43 5.10
N VAL A 351 9.74 -19.42 5.01
CA VAL A 351 9.91 -18.36 6.01
C VAL A 351 9.82 -17.01 5.29
N ARG A 352 9.03 -16.07 5.84
CA ARG A 352 9.06 -14.65 5.52
C ARG A 352 9.08 -13.87 6.83
N ILE A 353 9.89 -12.81 6.86
CA ILE A 353 9.95 -11.84 7.96
C ILE A 353 9.81 -10.47 7.33
N GLU A 354 8.83 -9.71 7.79
CA GLU A 354 8.45 -8.43 7.22
C GLU A 354 8.25 -7.37 8.27
N ASP A 355 8.73 -6.18 7.96
CA ASP A 355 8.43 -4.97 8.71
C ASP A 355 8.19 -3.78 7.74
N ASP A 356 7.24 -2.89 8.11
CA ASP A 356 7.09 -1.58 7.51
C ASP A 356 8.23 -0.66 7.95
N VAL A 357 8.84 0.04 6.99
CA VAL A 357 10.02 0.87 7.19
C VAL A 357 9.78 2.29 6.68
N LEU A 358 10.07 3.28 7.52
CA LEU A 358 10.09 4.70 7.15
C LEU A 358 11.54 5.16 6.91
N VAL A 359 11.82 5.74 5.76
CA VAL A 359 13.11 6.42 5.51
C VAL A 359 13.17 7.72 6.29
N THR A 360 14.22 7.90 7.10
CA THR A 360 14.49 9.12 7.87
C THR A 360 15.61 9.94 7.23
N ASP A 361 15.95 11.08 7.78
CA ASP A 361 17.05 11.93 7.27
C ASP A 361 18.44 11.25 7.32
N THR A 362 18.61 10.23 8.17
CA THR A 362 19.92 9.59 8.40
C THR A 362 19.96 8.09 8.20
N GLY A 363 18.81 7.46 7.99
CA GLY A 363 18.67 6.00 7.88
C GLY A 363 17.20 5.60 7.77
N CYS A 364 16.75 4.70 8.65
CA CYS A 364 15.34 4.29 8.69
C CYS A 364 14.84 4.03 10.11
N GLU A 365 13.51 4.05 10.22
CA GLU A 365 12.74 3.64 11.40
C GLU A 365 11.90 2.42 11.04
N LEU A 366 11.94 1.37 11.85
CA LEU A 366 11.00 0.26 11.74
C LEU A 366 9.70 0.65 12.41
N LEU A 367 8.62 0.75 11.65
CA LEU A 367 7.30 1.08 12.17
C LEU A 367 6.67 -0.12 12.90
N THR A 368 6.78 -1.32 12.34
CA THR A 368 6.28 -2.58 12.90
C THR A 368 7.36 -3.35 13.67
N ASN A 369 8.07 -2.67 14.60
CA ASN A 369 9.21 -3.23 15.32
C ASN A 369 8.80 -4.31 16.33
N LEU A 370 8.50 -5.51 15.85
CA LEU A 370 8.09 -6.68 16.62
C LEU A 370 9.22 -7.72 16.73
N PRO A 371 9.21 -8.60 17.79
CA PRO A 371 10.23 -9.61 17.97
C PRO A 371 10.42 -10.50 16.74
N ARG A 372 11.68 -10.64 16.31
CA ARG A 372 12.11 -11.48 15.16
C ARG A 372 13.50 -12.12 15.37
N ALA A 373 14.10 -11.93 16.54
CA ALA A 373 15.46 -12.42 16.79
C ALA A 373 15.54 -13.95 16.71
N GLU A 374 14.51 -14.65 17.15
CA GLU A 374 14.45 -16.11 17.19
C GLU A 374 13.14 -16.62 16.58
N LEU A 375 13.20 -17.83 16.01
CA LEU A 375 12.02 -18.56 15.58
C LEU A 375 11.20 -18.97 16.81
N ILE A 376 10.06 -18.31 17.00
CA ILE A 376 9.15 -18.57 18.13
C ILE A 376 8.58 -19.99 17.97
N ALA A 377 8.75 -20.82 18.98
CA ALA A 377 8.14 -22.14 19.08
C ALA A 377 6.86 -22.05 19.91
N LEU A 378 5.71 -22.28 19.27
CA LEU A 378 4.41 -22.30 19.92
C LEU A 378 4.06 -23.71 20.39
N PRO A 379 3.18 -23.90 21.40
CA PRO A 379 2.81 -25.22 21.91
C PRO A 379 2.28 -26.12 20.80
N ALA A 380 2.68 -27.42 20.83
CA ALA A 380 2.16 -28.45 19.95
C ALA A 380 0.87 -29.10 20.49
N SER A 381 0.47 -28.78 21.70
CA SER A 381 -0.71 -29.30 22.40
C SER A 381 -1.27 -28.29 23.37
#